data_69b7b47dbfd2f6e5ec1ab7cb069b1e39
#
_entry.id   69b7b47dbfd2f6e5ec1ab7cb069b1e39
#
_cell.length_a   1.000
_cell.length_b   1.000
_cell.length_c   1.000
_cell.angle_alpha   90.00
_cell.angle_beta   90.00
_cell.angle_gamma   90.00
#
_symmetry.space_group_name_H-M   'P 1'
#
loop_
_entity.id
_entity.type
_entity.pdbx_description
1 polymer ?
#
loop_
_entity_poly.entity_id
_entity_poly.type
_entity_poly.pdbx_seq_one_letter_code
_entity_poly.pdbx_strand_id
1 'polypeptide(L)'
;MFDYDAAFQFYEWIAPATLETFRGKHVVECGCGGGNQTLLVAKVARSVTAVDLSTAELAHSRNKQSTNIEFVEADLATMNLGRYFDVAFCVGVIHHTDNPTRTFENIYRHQKPSGTLIIYCYAAEGNWPMRWLVEPARRILIRHLPRWLVLIISVMLTSALYPIVHTLYRLPIATHLPYYKFFSGFRKLWWRKNLLDTYDKLNAPQQHFLTRELCESWMTSERFEAASISIRHHLGVCWSLIGIKSAAH
;
A
#
# COMPACT_ATOMS: atom_id res chain seq x y z
N MET A 1 -3.73 -19.31 4.88
CA MET A 1 -2.31 -19.61 4.91
C MET A 1 -1.59 -18.31 4.59
N PHE A 2 -0.99 -17.67 5.59
CA PHE A 2 -0.31 -16.40 5.41
C PHE A 2 0.97 -16.63 4.63
N ASP A 3 1.15 -15.89 3.55
CA ASP A 3 2.35 -15.96 2.74
C ASP A 3 3.44 -15.15 3.44
N TYR A 4 4.11 -15.78 4.40
CA TYR A 4 5.26 -15.18 5.10
C TYR A 4 6.37 -14.76 4.13
N ASP A 5 6.39 -15.37 2.93
CA ASP A 5 7.37 -15.08 1.89
C ASP A 5 7.23 -13.64 1.32
N ALA A 6 6.09 -12.97 1.54
CA ALA A 6 5.90 -11.59 1.10
C ALA A 6 6.13 -10.54 2.22
N ALA A 7 6.49 -10.94 3.43
CA ALA A 7 6.77 -10.00 4.53
C ALA A 7 7.92 -9.04 4.20
N PHE A 8 8.90 -9.50 3.40
CA PHE A 8 9.99 -8.65 2.93
C PHE A 8 9.49 -7.45 2.12
N GLN A 9 8.38 -7.59 1.37
CA GLN A 9 7.79 -6.48 0.63
C GLN A 9 7.30 -5.40 1.59
N PHE A 10 6.63 -5.78 2.67
CA PHE A 10 6.18 -4.83 3.67
C PHE A 10 7.35 -4.05 4.25
N TYR A 11 8.46 -4.72 4.59
CA TYR A 11 9.66 -4.05 5.10
C TYR A 11 10.28 -3.09 4.07
N GLU A 12 10.30 -3.46 2.79
CA GLU A 12 10.76 -2.57 1.72
C GLU A 12 9.85 -1.34 1.54
N TRP A 13 8.53 -1.51 1.71
CA TRP A 13 7.54 -0.45 1.52
C TRP A 13 7.57 0.59 2.64
N ILE A 14 7.77 0.15 3.88
CA ILE A 14 7.81 1.04 5.04
C ILE A 14 9.20 1.63 5.30
N ALA A 15 10.25 1.18 4.61
CA ALA A 15 11.61 1.71 4.83
C ALA A 15 11.67 3.24 4.59
N PRO A 16 12.42 4.02 5.39
CA PRO A 16 13.39 3.58 6.41
C PRO A 16 12.79 3.14 7.76
N ALA A 17 11.47 3.22 7.99
CA ALA A 17 10.85 2.63 9.17
C ALA A 17 11.02 1.10 9.17
N THR A 18 10.97 0.51 10.36
CA THR A 18 11.10 -0.93 10.58
C THR A 18 10.00 -1.40 11.53
N LEU A 19 9.93 -2.70 11.84
CA LEU A 19 8.99 -3.18 12.86
C LEU A 19 9.23 -2.56 14.24
N GLU A 20 10.45 -2.10 14.53
CA GLU A 20 10.74 -1.40 15.79
C GLU A 20 9.98 -0.07 15.92
N THR A 21 9.64 0.58 14.81
CA THR A 21 8.79 1.78 14.80
C THR A 21 7.43 1.54 15.46
N PHE A 22 6.92 0.32 15.39
CA PHE A 22 5.61 -0.08 15.93
C PHE A 22 5.68 -0.65 17.35
N ARG A 23 6.89 -0.97 17.86
CA ARG A 23 7.06 -1.68 19.13
C ARG A 23 6.44 -0.93 20.31
N GLY A 24 5.50 -1.60 21.00
CA GLY A 24 4.81 -1.07 22.18
C GLY A 24 3.87 0.11 21.91
N LYS A 25 3.58 0.43 20.64
CA LYS A 25 2.78 1.57 20.19
C LYS A 25 1.32 1.22 19.98
N HIS A 26 0.44 2.22 20.08
CA HIS A 26 -0.92 2.17 19.59
C HIS A 26 -0.91 2.55 18.10
N VAL A 27 -1.30 1.61 17.26
CA VAL A 27 -1.16 1.70 15.80
C VAL A 27 -2.52 1.74 15.13
N VAL A 28 -2.69 2.56 14.09
CA VAL A 28 -3.80 2.43 13.14
C VAL A 28 -3.28 1.99 11.78
N GLU A 29 -3.86 0.93 11.24
CA GLU A 29 -3.68 0.49 9.86
C GLU A 29 -4.87 0.96 9.02
N CYS A 30 -4.58 1.76 8.02
CA CYS A 30 -5.57 2.35 7.11
C CYS A 30 -5.62 1.55 5.81
N GLY A 31 -6.63 0.67 5.69
CA GLY A 31 -6.79 -0.27 4.60
C GLY A 31 -6.11 -1.60 4.90
N CYS A 32 -6.64 -2.36 5.85
CA CYS A 32 -6.01 -3.62 6.30
C CYS A 32 -6.22 -4.78 5.31
N GLY A 33 -7.15 -4.68 4.38
CA GLY A 33 -7.46 -5.75 3.43
C GLY A 33 -7.69 -7.08 4.14
N GLY A 34 -6.89 -8.09 3.80
CA GLY A 34 -6.98 -9.42 4.43
C GLY A 34 -6.27 -9.56 5.78
N GLY A 35 -5.68 -8.48 6.32
CA GLY A 35 -5.04 -8.45 7.64
C GLY A 35 -3.61 -9.03 7.69
N ASN A 36 -2.93 -9.18 6.56
CA ASN A 36 -1.59 -9.76 6.52
C ASN A 36 -0.53 -8.87 7.19
N GLN A 37 -0.56 -7.57 6.88
CA GLN A 37 0.34 -6.59 7.50
C GLN A 37 -0.05 -6.32 8.95
N THR A 38 -1.36 -6.31 9.23
CA THR A 38 -1.92 -6.21 10.59
C THR A 38 -1.26 -7.21 11.53
N LEU A 39 -1.19 -8.49 11.11
CA LEU A 39 -0.57 -9.55 11.93
C LEU A 39 0.92 -9.36 12.15
N LEU A 40 1.65 -8.86 11.15
CA LEU A 40 3.08 -8.60 11.31
C LEU A 40 3.32 -7.51 12.35
N VAL A 41 2.54 -6.43 12.27
CA VAL A 41 2.64 -5.28 13.18
C VAL A 41 2.15 -5.65 14.58
N ALA A 42 1.06 -6.42 14.69
CA ALA A 42 0.49 -6.83 15.98
C ALA A 42 1.45 -7.65 16.86
N LYS A 43 2.45 -8.32 16.26
CA LYS A 43 3.47 -9.07 17.01
C LYS A 43 4.34 -8.18 17.90
N VAL A 44 4.46 -6.90 17.56
CA VAL A 44 5.34 -5.96 18.28
C VAL A 44 4.59 -4.76 18.84
N ALA A 45 3.44 -4.40 18.26
CA ALA A 45 2.62 -3.30 18.71
C ALA A 45 1.91 -3.59 20.04
N ARG A 46 1.60 -2.56 20.81
CA ARG A 46 0.73 -2.65 21.98
C ARG A 46 -0.69 -2.99 21.57
N SER A 47 -1.21 -2.29 20.56
CA SER A 47 -2.51 -2.57 19.94
C SER A 47 -2.52 -2.09 18.50
N VAL A 48 -3.34 -2.73 17.66
CA VAL A 48 -3.58 -2.35 16.28
C VAL A 48 -5.08 -2.16 16.07
N THR A 49 -5.47 -0.98 15.56
CA THR A 49 -6.80 -0.74 15.00
C THR A 49 -6.68 -0.85 13.49
N ALA A 50 -7.25 -1.90 12.93
CA ALA A 50 -7.19 -2.21 11.51
C ALA A 50 -8.50 -1.77 10.84
N VAL A 51 -8.41 -0.76 9.98
CA VAL A 51 -9.58 -0.15 9.33
C VAL A 51 -9.62 -0.56 7.86
N ASP A 52 -10.80 -0.96 7.39
CA ASP A 52 -11.04 -1.22 5.95
C ASP A 52 -12.50 -0.94 5.61
N LEU A 53 -12.80 -0.60 4.37
CA LEU A 53 -14.15 -0.26 3.92
C LEU A 53 -15.06 -1.48 3.78
N SER A 54 -14.50 -2.66 3.43
CA SER A 54 -15.30 -3.82 3.02
C SER A 54 -14.70 -5.18 3.39
N THR A 55 -13.50 -5.24 3.94
CA THR A 55 -12.81 -6.49 4.24
C THR A 55 -12.48 -6.69 5.72
N ALA A 56 -12.87 -5.76 6.58
CA ALA A 56 -12.60 -5.81 8.02
C ALA A 56 -13.14 -7.11 8.66
N GLU A 57 -14.34 -7.55 8.30
CA GLU A 57 -14.92 -8.81 8.79
C GLU A 57 -14.12 -10.04 8.33
N LEU A 58 -13.69 -10.07 7.07
CA LEU A 58 -12.83 -11.13 6.54
C LEU A 58 -11.49 -11.17 7.26
N ALA A 59 -10.88 -10.00 7.48
CA ALA A 59 -9.64 -9.88 8.23
C ALA A 59 -9.81 -10.37 9.67
N HIS A 60 -10.90 -9.98 10.35
CA HIS A 60 -11.23 -10.47 11.69
C HIS A 60 -11.39 -11.98 11.72
N SER A 61 -12.13 -12.57 10.77
CA SER A 61 -12.35 -14.03 10.73
C SER A 61 -11.04 -14.82 10.58
N ARG A 62 -10.05 -14.26 9.89
CA ARG A 62 -8.73 -14.86 9.68
C ARG A 62 -7.78 -14.70 10.86
N ASN A 63 -8.03 -13.70 11.70
CA ASN A 63 -7.10 -13.26 12.76
C ASN A 63 -7.66 -13.41 14.18
N LYS A 64 -8.62 -14.31 14.38
CA LYS A 64 -9.32 -14.55 15.66
C LYS A 64 -8.42 -14.82 16.87
N GLN A 65 -7.19 -15.27 16.66
CA GLN A 65 -6.26 -15.60 17.73
C GLN A 65 -5.50 -14.38 18.29
N SER A 66 -5.58 -13.24 17.62
CA SER A 66 -4.86 -12.04 18.05
C SER A 66 -5.75 -11.19 18.96
N THR A 67 -5.33 -11.03 20.20
CA THR A 67 -6.11 -10.33 21.26
C THR A 67 -5.88 -8.81 21.26
N ASN A 68 -4.87 -8.32 20.56
CA ASN A 68 -4.48 -6.92 20.50
C ASN A 68 -4.84 -6.23 19.17
N ILE A 69 -5.73 -6.84 18.37
CA ILE A 69 -6.22 -6.27 17.11
C ILE A 69 -7.72 -5.98 17.23
N GLU A 70 -8.09 -4.76 16.86
CA GLU A 70 -9.47 -4.35 16.65
C GLU A 70 -9.69 -4.10 15.16
N PHE A 71 -10.68 -4.74 14.56
CA PHE A 71 -11.07 -4.51 13.16
C PHE A 71 -12.27 -3.60 13.10
N VAL A 72 -12.16 -2.55 12.28
CA VAL A 72 -13.21 -1.51 12.11
C VAL A 72 -13.55 -1.39 10.63
N GLU A 73 -14.84 -1.50 10.30
CA GLU A 73 -15.34 -1.20 8.96
C GLU A 73 -15.67 0.28 8.87
N ALA A 74 -14.89 1.02 8.08
CA ALA A 74 -15.09 2.46 7.88
C ALA A 74 -14.39 2.96 6.61
N ASP A 75 -14.91 4.06 6.04
CA ASP A 75 -14.25 4.82 5.00
C ASP A 75 -13.13 5.70 5.58
N LEU A 76 -11.92 5.50 5.08
CA LEU A 76 -10.72 6.21 5.54
C LEU A 76 -10.81 7.73 5.38
N ALA A 77 -11.59 8.23 4.40
CA ALA A 77 -11.76 9.66 4.17
C ALA A 77 -12.70 10.35 5.19
N THR A 78 -13.51 9.56 5.91
CA THR A 78 -14.54 10.08 6.82
C THR A 78 -14.56 9.41 8.19
N MET A 79 -13.76 8.38 8.42
CA MET A 79 -13.69 7.68 9.70
C MET A 79 -13.48 8.64 10.86
N ASN A 80 -14.10 8.33 11.98
CA ASN A 80 -13.84 8.96 13.28
C ASN A 80 -13.69 7.87 14.33
N LEU A 81 -12.47 7.63 14.78
CA LEU A 81 -12.14 6.56 15.72
C LEU A 81 -12.18 7.02 17.19
N GLY A 82 -12.45 8.31 17.44
CA GLY A 82 -12.53 8.90 18.80
C GLY A 82 -11.21 8.83 19.59
N ARG A 83 -10.09 8.52 18.93
CA ARG A 83 -8.77 8.36 19.55
C ARG A 83 -7.63 8.67 18.58
N TYR A 84 -6.44 8.88 19.14
CA TYR A 84 -5.22 9.19 18.41
C TYR A 84 -4.20 8.07 18.58
N PHE A 85 -3.33 7.92 17.57
CA PHE A 85 -2.39 6.82 17.45
C PHE A 85 -0.94 7.30 17.44
N ASP A 86 -0.04 6.47 17.97
CA ASP A 86 1.40 6.72 17.96
C ASP A 86 1.99 6.49 16.56
N VAL A 87 1.39 5.56 15.80
CA VAL A 87 1.77 5.27 14.41
C VAL A 87 0.51 5.09 13.57
N ALA A 88 0.44 5.78 12.44
CA ALA A 88 -0.57 5.56 11.40
C ALA A 88 0.12 5.08 10.12
N PHE A 89 -0.34 3.97 9.54
CA PHE A 89 0.19 3.51 8.27
C PHE A 89 -0.91 3.16 7.26
N CYS A 90 -0.67 3.50 5.99
CA CYS A 90 -1.55 3.24 4.87
C CYS A 90 -0.72 2.72 3.69
N VAL A 91 -0.67 1.42 3.52
CA VAL A 91 0.20 0.75 2.56
C VAL A 91 -0.62 0.11 1.46
N GLY A 92 -0.50 0.64 0.24
CA GLY A 92 -1.16 0.09 -0.94
C GLY A 92 -2.64 0.45 -1.08
N VAL A 93 -3.15 1.46 -0.34
CA VAL A 93 -4.59 1.72 -0.28
C VAL A 93 -4.98 3.14 -0.66
N ILE A 94 -4.28 4.17 -0.19
CA ILE A 94 -4.71 5.58 -0.36
C ILE A 94 -5.00 5.97 -1.82
N HIS A 95 -4.29 5.40 -2.77
CA HIS A 95 -4.47 5.63 -4.20
C HIS A 95 -5.70 4.90 -4.79
N HIS A 96 -6.42 4.12 -3.99
CA HIS A 96 -7.69 3.49 -4.34
C HIS A 96 -8.91 4.19 -3.70
N THR A 97 -8.69 5.20 -2.87
CA THR A 97 -9.77 6.00 -2.27
C THR A 97 -10.30 7.03 -3.27
N ASP A 98 -11.54 7.49 -3.08
CA ASP A 98 -12.18 8.47 -3.95
C ASP A 98 -11.42 9.79 -4.01
N ASN A 99 -10.87 10.22 -2.87
CA ASN A 99 -10.08 11.42 -2.75
C ASN A 99 -8.86 11.16 -1.85
N PRO A 100 -7.69 10.87 -2.44
CA PRO A 100 -6.46 10.60 -1.69
C PRO A 100 -6.05 11.73 -0.72
N THR A 101 -6.27 12.98 -1.10
CA THR A 101 -5.92 14.12 -0.25
C THR A 101 -6.83 14.19 0.98
N ARG A 102 -8.14 14.01 0.82
CA ARG A 102 -9.08 13.97 1.94
C ARG A 102 -8.77 12.78 2.87
N THR A 103 -8.42 11.65 2.29
CA THR A 103 -8.00 10.47 3.05
C THR A 103 -6.72 10.74 3.84
N PHE A 104 -5.71 11.35 3.20
CA PHE A 104 -4.49 11.77 3.88
C PHE A 104 -4.77 12.68 5.07
N GLU A 105 -5.58 13.73 4.87
CA GLU A 105 -5.94 14.69 5.92
C GLU A 105 -6.62 13.99 7.11
N ASN A 106 -7.50 13.04 6.83
CA ASN A 106 -8.19 12.32 7.89
C ASN A 106 -7.25 11.38 8.65
N ILE A 107 -6.35 10.67 7.97
CA ILE A 107 -5.32 9.83 8.61
C ILE A 107 -4.41 10.70 9.48
N TYR A 108 -3.95 11.85 8.95
CA TYR A 108 -3.10 12.79 9.66
C TYR A 108 -3.76 13.31 10.95
N ARG A 109 -5.08 13.59 10.93
CA ARG A 109 -5.84 14.02 12.11
C ARG A 109 -5.85 12.98 13.23
N HIS A 110 -5.84 11.69 12.91
CA HIS A 110 -5.82 10.60 13.88
C HIS A 110 -4.43 10.31 14.47
N GLN A 111 -3.40 11.05 14.08
CA GLN A 111 -2.08 10.92 14.68
C GLN A 111 -1.93 11.81 15.92
N LYS A 112 -1.26 11.26 16.94
CA LYS A 112 -0.76 12.05 18.07
C LYS A 112 0.32 13.03 17.61
N PRO A 113 0.53 14.14 18.32
CA PRO A 113 1.80 14.87 18.25
C PRO A 113 2.97 13.91 18.44
N SER A 114 4.05 14.09 17.70
CA SER A 114 5.23 13.19 17.62
C SER A 114 4.90 11.76 17.17
N GLY A 115 3.71 11.53 16.61
CA GLY A 115 3.31 10.25 15.98
C GLY A 115 3.95 10.09 14.60
N THR A 116 4.20 8.84 14.21
CA THR A 116 4.79 8.50 12.90
C THR A 116 3.71 8.22 11.87
N LEU A 117 3.81 8.84 10.69
CA LEU A 117 3.02 8.52 9.50
C LEU A 117 3.85 7.70 8.52
N ILE A 118 3.23 6.67 7.95
CA ILE A 118 3.83 5.85 6.88
C ILE A 118 2.79 5.66 5.78
N ILE A 119 3.09 6.09 4.55
CA ILE A 119 2.21 5.89 3.39
C ILE A 119 3.01 5.24 2.27
N TYR A 120 2.40 4.25 1.62
CA TYR A 120 2.93 3.66 0.39
C TYR A 120 1.86 3.67 -0.69
N CYS A 121 2.14 4.32 -1.83
CA CYS A 121 1.15 4.56 -2.87
C CYS A 121 1.77 4.52 -4.28
N TYR A 122 0.92 4.42 -5.31
CA TYR A 122 1.37 4.45 -6.70
C TYR A 122 1.82 5.84 -7.12
N ALA A 123 3.03 5.91 -7.70
CA ALA A 123 3.58 7.12 -8.27
C ALA A 123 3.00 7.40 -9.66
N ALA A 124 2.84 8.66 -10.01
CA ALA A 124 2.57 9.06 -11.38
C ALA A 124 3.81 8.88 -12.27
N GLU A 125 4.97 9.13 -11.68
CA GLU A 125 6.27 8.99 -12.29
C GLU A 125 6.61 7.50 -12.48
N GLY A 126 7.17 7.18 -13.65
CA GLY A 126 7.50 5.81 -14.02
C GLY A 126 6.32 4.92 -14.41
N ASN A 127 5.08 5.35 -14.18
CA ASN A 127 3.86 4.58 -14.48
C ASN A 127 3.14 5.03 -15.76
N TRP A 128 3.83 5.67 -16.73
CA TRP A 128 3.17 6.14 -17.94
C TRP A 128 2.42 5.04 -18.71
N PRO A 129 2.91 3.78 -18.87
CA PRO A 129 2.15 2.75 -19.57
C PRO A 129 0.89 2.33 -18.79
N MET A 130 0.99 2.24 -17.45
CA MET A 130 -0.20 1.95 -16.63
C MET A 130 -1.24 3.08 -16.75
N ARG A 131 -0.81 4.34 -16.69
CA ARG A 131 -1.69 5.51 -16.72
C ARG A 131 -2.38 5.71 -18.07
N TRP A 132 -1.64 5.52 -19.16
CA TRP A 132 -2.11 5.89 -20.49
C TRP A 132 -2.63 4.70 -21.34
N LEU A 133 -2.23 3.48 -21.02
CA LEU A 133 -2.67 2.29 -21.74
C LEU A 133 -3.56 1.38 -20.89
N VAL A 134 -3.08 0.94 -19.73
CA VAL A 134 -3.78 -0.07 -18.92
C VAL A 134 -4.99 0.52 -18.22
N GLU A 135 -4.87 1.69 -17.60
CA GLU A 135 -5.96 2.31 -16.84
C GLU A 135 -7.17 2.70 -17.71
N PRO A 136 -7.03 3.31 -18.90
CA PRO A 136 -8.16 3.52 -19.79
C PRO A 136 -8.81 2.21 -20.25
N ALA A 137 -8.01 1.21 -20.64
CA ALA A 137 -8.54 -0.10 -21.01
C ALA A 137 -9.29 -0.78 -19.84
N ARG A 138 -8.76 -0.67 -18.63
CA ARG A 138 -9.41 -1.17 -17.41
C ARG A 138 -10.75 -0.48 -17.16
N ARG A 139 -10.81 0.86 -17.25
CA ARG A 139 -12.04 1.63 -17.04
C ARG A 139 -13.13 1.33 -18.06
N ILE A 140 -12.75 1.15 -19.32
CA ILE A 140 -13.71 0.96 -20.43
C ILE A 140 -14.15 -0.50 -20.54
N LEU A 141 -13.20 -1.44 -20.40
CA LEU A 141 -13.44 -2.85 -20.70
C LEU A 141 -13.52 -3.72 -19.44
N ILE A 142 -12.46 -3.71 -18.61
CA ILE A 142 -12.28 -4.70 -17.54
C ILE A 142 -13.24 -4.44 -16.38
N ARG A 143 -13.49 -3.18 -16.03
CA ARG A 143 -14.37 -2.78 -14.91
C ARG A 143 -15.78 -3.40 -14.97
N HIS A 144 -16.28 -3.65 -16.18
CA HIS A 144 -17.63 -4.17 -16.40
C HIS A 144 -17.69 -5.69 -16.50
N LEU A 145 -16.53 -6.37 -16.46
CA LEU A 145 -16.45 -7.82 -16.53
C LEU A 145 -16.75 -8.46 -15.18
N PRO A 146 -17.36 -9.65 -15.18
CA PRO A 146 -17.54 -10.42 -13.97
C PRO A 146 -16.17 -10.85 -13.39
N ARG A 147 -16.07 -10.94 -12.08
CA ARG A 147 -14.81 -11.22 -11.36
C ARG A 147 -14.07 -12.47 -11.84
N TRP A 148 -14.82 -13.52 -12.22
CA TRP A 148 -14.23 -14.75 -12.75
C TRP A 148 -13.49 -14.53 -14.08
N LEU A 149 -14.01 -13.64 -14.94
CA LEU A 149 -13.36 -13.31 -16.21
C LEU A 149 -12.12 -12.43 -15.98
N VAL A 150 -12.18 -11.48 -15.05
CA VAL A 150 -11.00 -10.70 -14.61
C VAL A 150 -9.92 -11.64 -14.08
N LEU A 151 -10.30 -12.68 -13.34
CA LEU A 151 -9.35 -13.69 -12.85
C LEU A 151 -8.69 -14.46 -14.01
N ILE A 152 -9.46 -14.88 -15.00
CA ILE A 152 -8.91 -15.57 -16.19
C ILE A 152 -7.92 -14.66 -16.92
N ILE A 153 -8.30 -13.40 -17.17
CA ILE A 153 -7.41 -12.40 -17.79
C ILE A 153 -6.12 -12.24 -16.96
N SER A 154 -6.24 -12.17 -15.65
CA SER A 154 -5.10 -12.05 -14.75
C SER A 154 -4.18 -13.28 -14.82
N VAL A 155 -4.74 -14.49 -14.90
CA VAL A 155 -4.00 -15.73 -15.09
C VAL A 155 -3.23 -15.70 -16.41
N MET A 156 -3.91 -15.33 -17.51
CA MET A 156 -3.28 -15.25 -18.84
C MET A 156 -2.14 -14.22 -18.87
N LEU A 157 -2.38 -13.02 -18.35
CA LEU A 157 -1.36 -11.96 -18.30
C LEU A 157 -0.18 -12.36 -17.42
N THR A 158 -0.44 -12.90 -16.23
CA THR A 158 0.64 -13.34 -15.33
C THR A 158 1.44 -14.47 -15.96
N SER A 159 0.78 -15.45 -16.58
CA SER A 159 1.46 -16.58 -17.24
C SER A 159 2.29 -16.15 -18.44
N ALA A 160 1.84 -15.14 -19.18
CA ALA A 160 2.61 -14.58 -20.31
C ALA A 160 3.79 -13.72 -19.82
N LEU A 161 3.59 -12.90 -18.78
CA LEU A 161 4.64 -12.04 -18.23
C LEU A 161 5.72 -12.82 -17.46
N TYR A 162 5.34 -13.89 -16.78
CA TYR A 162 6.23 -14.63 -15.89
C TYR A 162 7.50 -15.13 -16.60
N PRO A 163 7.45 -15.84 -17.76
CA PRO A 163 8.65 -16.24 -18.46
C PRO A 163 9.45 -15.05 -18.99
N ILE A 164 8.81 -14.00 -19.51
CA ILE A 164 9.48 -12.80 -20.01
C ILE A 164 10.30 -12.15 -18.90
N VAL A 165 9.69 -11.98 -17.73
CA VAL A 165 10.35 -11.37 -16.57
C VAL A 165 11.49 -12.23 -16.03
N HIS A 166 11.37 -13.56 -16.10
CA HIS A 166 12.41 -14.48 -15.61
C HIS A 166 13.50 -14.79 -16.64
N THR A 167 13.34 -14.39 -17.89
CA THR A 167 14.36 -14.57 -18.95
C THR A 167 14.91 -13.22 -19.42
N LEU A 168 14.13 -12.45 -20.20
CA LEU A 168 14.54 -11.19 -20.80
C LEU A 168 15.01 -10.17 -19.76
N TYR A 169 14.24 -9.98 -18.67
CA TYR A 169 14.58 -9.02 -17.63
C TYR A 169 15.73 -9.46 -16.69
N ARG A 170 16.34 -10.63 -16.92
CA ARG A 170 17.61 -11.04 -16.30
C ARG A 170 18.84 -10.58 -17.07
N LEU A 171 18.67 -10.25 -18.34
CA LEU A 171 19.79 -9.83 -19.17
C LEU A 171 20.29 -8.43 -18.73
N PRO A 172 21.60 -8.18 -18.77
CA PRO A 172 22.16 -6.87 -18.39
C PRO A 172 21.57 -5.70 -19.17
N ILE A 173 21.29 -5.90 -20.47
CA ILE A 173 20.67 -4.89 -21.33
C ILE A 173 19.26 -4.49 -20.87
N ALA A 174 18.56 -5.35 -20.14
CA ALA A 174 17.21 -5.09 -19.66
C ALA A 174 17.14 -3.97 -18.60
N THR A 175 18.26 -3.52 -18.05
CA THR A 175 18.31 -2.35 -17.13
C THR A 175 17.74 -1.08 -17.76
N HIS A 176 17.76 -0.98 -19.08
CA HIS A 176 17.18 0.15 -19.84
C HIS A 176 15.71 -0.04 -20.21
N LEU A 177 15.13 -1.23 -19.98
CA LEU A 177 13.74 -1.50 -20.28
C LEU A 177 12.81 -0.87 -19.23
N PRO A 178 11.58 -0.47 -19.63
CA PRO A 178 10.55 0.01 -18.71
C PRO A 178 10.30 -1.01 -17.59
N TYR A 179 10.00 -0.52 -16.40
CA TYR A 179 9.68 -1.36 -15.25
C TYR A 179 10.78 -2.34 -14.79
N TYR A 180 12.04 -2.17 -15.20
CA TYR A 180 13.13 -3.09 -14.81
C TYR A 180 13.19 -3.28 -13.28
N LYS A 181 13.19 -2.17 -12.53
CA LYS A 181 13.22 -2.21 -11.06
C LYS A 181 11.98 -2.88 -10.47
N PHE A 182 10.81 -2.60 -11.03
CA PHE A 182 9.55 -3.24 -10.61
C PHE A 182 9.59 -4.75 -10.86
N PHE A 183 9.98 -5.18 -12.07
CA PHE A 183 10.09 -6.60 -12.40
C PHE A 183 11.21 -7.32 -11.65
N SER A 184 12.23 -6.60 -11.16
CA SER A 184 13.21 -7.20 -10.26
C SER A 184 12.59 -7.62 -8.92
N GLY A 185 11.64 -6.86 -8.41
CA GLY A 185 10.81 -7.23 -7.26
C GLY A 185 9.86 -8.38 -7.57
N PHE A 186 9.20 -8.32 -8.73
CA PHE A 186 8.28 -9.35 -9.22
C PHE A 186 8.95 -10.74 -9.30
N ARG A 187 10.23 -10.82 -9.70
CA ARG A 187 11.03 -12.08 -9.75
C ARG A 187 11.26 -12.71 -8.38
N LYS A 188 11.18 -11.94 -7.29
CA LYS A 188 11.36 -12.45 -5.91
C LYS A 188 10.11 -13.14 -5.39
N LEU A 189 8.98 -13.02 -6.11
CA LEU A 189 7.68 -13.52 -5.69
C LEU A 189 7.32 -14.80 -6.43
N TRP A 190 6.55 -15.64 -5.76
CA TRP A 190 5.96 -16.83 -6.36
C TRP A 190 4.88 -16.44 -7.38
N TRP A 191 4.64 -17.28 -8.36
CA TRP A 191 3.64 -17.05 -9.42
C TRP A 191 2.26 -16.69 -8.84
N ARG A 192 1.81 -17.39 -7.78
CA ARG A 192 0.53 -17.10 -7.13
C ARG A 192 0.45 -15.68 -6.56
N LYS A 193 1.54 -15.17 -5.97
CA LYS A 193 1.57 -13.81 -5.45
C LYS A 193 1.55 -12.78 -6.58
N ASN A 194 2.29 -13.05 -7.65
CA ASN A 194 2.27 -12.22 -8.86
C ASN A 194 0.88 -12.21 -9.52
N LEU A 195 0.18 -13.35 -9.53
CA LEU A 195 -1.21 -13.43 -9.98
C LEU A 195 -2.13 -12.57 -9.12
N LEU A 196 -2.00 -12.64 -7.80
CA LEU A 196 -2.80 -11.83 -6.88
C LEU A 196 -2.56 -10.34 -7.13
N ASP A 197 -1.32 -9.92 -7.23
CA ASP A 197 -0.96 -8.52 -7.50
C ASP A 197 -1.47 -8.04 -8.88
N THR A 198 -1.50 -8.92 -9.87
CA THR A 198 -2.07 -8.62 -11.20
C THR A 198 -3.58 -8.50 -11.12
N TYR A 199 -4.24 -9.43 -10.43
CA TYR A 199 -5.69 -9.41 -10.24
C TYR A 199 -6.14 -8.16 -9.49
N ASP A 200 -5.48 -7.80 -8.39
CA ASP A 200 -5.82 -6.62 -7.60
C ASP A 200 -5.73 -5.34 -8.43
N LYS A 201 -4.68 -5.21 -9.27
CA LYS A 201 -4.54 -4.06 -10.17
C LYS A 201 -5.65 -3.98 -11.22
N LEU A 202 -6.13 -5.11 -11.72
CA LEU A 202 -7.21 -5.14 -12.72
C LEU A 202 -8.60 -4.99 -12.11
N ASN A 203 -8.80 -5.53 -10.91
CA ASN A 203 -10.10 -5.54 -10.23
C ASN A 203 -10.37 -4.29 -9.37
N ALA A 204 -9.38 -3.44 -9.15
CA ALA A 204 -9.55 -2.23 -8.36
C ALA A 204 -10.66 -1.33 -8.95
N PRO A 205 -11.64 -0.84 -8.15
CA PRO A 205 -12.73 -0.01 -8.66
C PRO A 205 -12.22 1.32 -9.22
N GLN A 206 -11.20 1.87 -8.60
CA GLN A 206 -10.52 3.09 -9.03
C GLN A 206 -9.04 3.07 -8.66
N GLN A 207 -8.25 3.89 -9.34
CA GLN A 207 -6.82 3.96 -9.15
C GLN A 207 -6.31 5.36 -9.51
N HIS A 208 -5.65 5.99 -8.54
CA HIS A 208 -4.97 7.26 -8.71
C HIS A 208 -3.46 7.04 -8.77
N PHE A 209 -2.78 7.85 -9.54
CA PHE A 209 -1.32 7.89 -9.57
C PHE A 209 -0.89 9.25 -9.02
N LEU A 210 -0.24 9.25 -7.87
CA LEU A 210 0.08 10.46 -7.12
C LEU A 210 1.40 11.03 -7.62
N THR A 211 1.40 12.34 -7.90
CA THR A 211 2.62 13.01 -8.35
C THR A 211 3.53 13.33 -7.16
N ARG A 212 4.80 13.56 -7.44
CA ARG A 212 5.78 13.96 -6.44
C ARG A 212 5.35 15.26 -5.75
N GLU A 213 4.89 16.25 -6.52
CA GLU A 213 4.44 17.54 -6.02
C GLU A 213 3.27 17.38 -5.03
N LEU A 214 2.32 16.48 -5.33
CA LEU A 214 1.22 16.18 -4.41
C LEU A 214 1.74 15.55 -3.12
N CYS A 215 2.66 14.60 -3.20
CA CYS A 215 3.27 13.97 -2.03
C CYS A 215 4.05 15.00 -1.19
N GLU A 216 4.79 15.89 -1.83
CA GLU A 216 5.52 16.97 -1.16
C GLU A 216 4.57 17.98 -0.50
N SER A 217 3.42 18.28 -1.10
CA SER A 217 2.41 19.16 -0.51
C SER A 217 1.75 18.57 0.76
N TRP A 218 1.76 17.25 0.91
CA TRP A 218 1.31 16.58 2.11
C TRP A 218 2.37 16.57 3.22
N MET A 219 3.64 16.37 2.84
CA MET A 219 4.77 16.15 3.74
C MET A 219 5.57 17.44 3.98
N THR A 220 4.91 18.47 4.49
CA THR A 220 5.55 19.77 4.72
C THR A 220 6.15 19.89 6.12
N SER A 221 7.14 20.77 6.28
CA SER A 221 7.74 21.07 7.58
C SER A 221 6.82 21.77 8.58
N GLU A 222 5.69 22.29 8.10
CA GLU A 222 4.63 22.82 8.97
C GLU A 222 3.88 21.69 9.69
N ARG A 223 3.75 20.53 9.04
CA ARG A 223 3.03 19.36 9.55
C ARG A 223 3.91 18.33 10.23
N PHE A 224 5.14 18.17 9.73
CA PHE A 224 6.08 17.15 10.18
C PHE A 224 7.41 17.76 10.58
N GLU A 225 8.11 17.11 11.50
CA GLU A 225 9.49 17.44 11.84
C GLU A 225 10.37 17.34 10.58
N ALA A 226 10.97 18.44 10.15
CA ALA A 226 11.68 18.53 8.87
C ALA A 226 12.74 17.42 8.68
N ALA A 227 13.47 17.07 9.75
CA ALA A 227 14.49 16.02 9.72
C ALA A 227 13.90 14.60 9.58
N SER A 228 12.60 14.41 9.85
CA SER A 228 11.90 13.11 9.77
C SER A 228 11.26 12.85 8.40
N ILE A 229 11.12 13.89 7.57
CA ILE A 229 10.45 13.78 6.29
C ILE A 229 11.28 12.94 5.31
N SER A 230 10.69 11.85 4.85
CA SER A 230 11.26 11.00 3.82
C SER A 230 10.23 10.77 2.70
N ILE A 231 10.57 11.17 1.48
CA ILE A 231 9.79 10.93 0.26
C ILE A 231 10.68 10.13 -0.68
N ARG A 232 10.42 8.83 -0.78
CA ARG A 232 11.27 7.90 -1.54
C ARG A 232 10.53 7.32 -2.72
N HIS A 233 11.10 7.45 -3.93
CA HIS A 233 10.61 6.78 -5.13
C HIS A 233 11.07 5.32 -5.14
N HIS A 234 10.16 4.40 -4.86
CA HIS A 234 10.45 2.98 -4.71
C HIS A 234 10.15 2.22 -5.99
N LEU A 235 11.10 1.39 -6.42
CA LEU A 235 11.04 0.57 -7.64
C LEU A 235 10.73 1.36 -8.94
N GLY A 236 10.80 2.69 -8.89
CA GLY A 236 10.48 3.56 -10.02
C GLY A 236 8.98 3.70 -10.33
N VAL A 237 8.09 3.23 -9.45
CA VAL A 237 6.63 3.16 -9.70
C VAL A 237 5.76 3.48 -8.47
N CYS A 238 6.35 3.66 -7.29
CA CYS A 238 5.63 3.93 -6.05
C CYS A 238 6.32 5.02 -5.23
N TRP A 239 5.54 5.72 -4.41
CA TRP A 239 6.03 6.61 -3.37
C TRP A 239 5.93 5.93 -2.01
N SER A 240 6.99 6.03 -1.21
CA SER A 240 7.02 5.73 0.22
C SER A 240 7.24 7.04 0.97
N LEU A 241 6.26 7.45 1.77
CA LEU A 241 6.24 8.71 2.52
C LEU A 241 6.29 8.38 4.00
N ILE A 242 7.21 9.02 4.72
CA ILE A 242 7.34 8.85 6.17
C ILE A 242 7.60 10.21 6.79
N GLY A 243 7.00 10.47 7.94
CA GLY A 243 7.23 11.69 8.72
C GLY A 243 6.74 11.54 10.15
N ILE A 244 7.34 12.26 11.05
CA ILE A 244 6.92 12.40 12.45
C ILE A 244 6.15 13.70 12.57
N LYS A 245 4.88 13.62 13.01
CA LYS A 245 4.02 14.79 13.17
C LYS A 245 4.63 15.78 14.16
N SER A 246 4.67 17.06 13.79
CA SER A 246 5.19 18.13 14.66
C SER A 246 4.42 18.18 15.98
N ALA A 247 5.12 18.41 17.08
CA ALA A 247 4.53 18.49 18.41
C ALA A 247 3.66 19.76 18.61
N ALA A 248 3.84 20.78 17.76
CA ALA A 248 3.19 22.08 17.85
C ALA A 248 1.80 22.15 17.18
N HIS A 249 1.26 21.02 16.68
CA HIS A 249 -0.03 20.97 15.98
C HIS A 249 -0.96 19.89 16.52
#